data_d86b67c0dd9a07f1445eb68c30ebaae0
#
_entry.id   d86b67c0dd9a07f1445eb68c30ebaae0
#
_cell.length_a   1.000
_cell.length_b   1.000
_cell.length_c   1.000
_cell.angle_alpha   90.00
_cell.angle_beta   90.00
_cell.angle_gamma   90.00
#
_symmetry.space_group_name_H-M   'P 1'
#
loop_
_entity.id
_entity.type
_entity.pdbx_description
1 polymer ?
#
loop_
_entity_poly.entity_id
_entity_poly.type
_entity_poly.pdbx_seq_one_letter_code
_entity_poly.pdbx_strand_id
1 'polypeptide(L)'
;MLEVVAATTALIQAWREQERLRLPPILALAVAFDFAYVGVHLAFGVRSDFDSRVLYNRYGERLLHGHYPRAEYPVGAVLLFAWEAWISGGATRVANAFTMIPFQALTVGGVWALRTRAAPWLAAVLAFFPLNPYYWEFKFDLVPAAMLVLGIVLARRERWIAAGVALALGAVVKWTPALAFAVLIAWLLSTRRARFALEHAAAFVVTVLVVYLPFLLWDAHDVTAAYSRQNARVITPESLWYLPLRVVGLAHVKSHISFGAGAPHWANVAAQGIQAAVVIVLVAVATRVRERGAALALAVIAPAAFLVTNRIFSPQFVLVITAAVAVAAALLVRTRREQLAVGVALGAASVGNAFVYPYALPHYTFTWQLASLALFVCASASIVWLTLRAGA
;
A
#
# COMPACT_ATOMS: atom_id res chain seq x y z
N MET A 1 -21.19 -6.75 -12.56
CA MET A 1 -21.08 -8.16 -12.92
C MET A 1 -20.36 -8.37 -14.26
N LEU A 2 -20.75 -7.68 -15.34
CA LEU A 2 -20.08 -7.78 -16.66
C LEU A 2 -18.59 -7.39 -16.61
N GLU A 3 -18.22 -6.35 -15.87
CA GLU A 3 -16.84 -5.89 -15.72
C GLU A 3 -15.96 -6.91 -14.99
N VAL A 4 -16.48 -7.57 -13.95
CA VAL A 4 -15.76 -8.63 -13.23
C VAL A 4 -15.51 -9.83 -14.16
N VAL A 5 -16.50 -10.18 -14.98
CA VAL A 5 -16.36 -11.26 -15.97
C VAL A 5 -15.33 -10.89 -17.04
N ALA A 6 -15.37 -9.67 -17.55
CA ALA A 6 -14.41 -9.19 -18.56
C ALA A 6 -12.97 -9.16 -17.99
N ALA A 7 -12.78 -8.63 -16.78
CA ALA A 7 -11.47 -8.60 -16.13
C ALA A 7 -10.94 -10.01 -15.82
N THR A 8 -11.81 -10.91 -15.35
CA THR A 8 -11.44 -12.32 -15.09
C THR A 8 -11.04 -13.02 -16.38
N THR A 9 -11.78 -12.79 -17.48
CA THR A 9 -11.46 -13.35 -18.79
C THR A 9 -10.11 -12.85 -19.31
N ALA A 10 -9.87 -11.53 -19.19
CA ALA A 10 -8.59 -10.92 -19.56
C ALA A 10 -7.41 -11.48 -18.74
N LEU A 11 -7.60 -11.70 -17.43
CA LEU A 11 -6.61 -12.31 -16.55
C LEU A 11 -6.31 -13.77 -16.95
N ILE A 12 -7.33 -14.56 -17.27
CA ILE A 12 -7.15 -15.96 -17.71
C ILE A 12 -6.40 -15.99 -19.04
N GLN A 13 -6.74 -15.10 -19.97
CA GLN A 13 -6.05 -15.00 -21.25
C GLN A 13 -4.59 -14.56 -21.06
N ALA A 14 -4.34 -13.53 -20.26
CA ALA A 14 -3.00 -13.06 -19.91
C ALA A 14 -2.17 -14.17 -19.24
N TRP A 15 -2.78 -14.99 -18.41
CA TRP A 15 -2.10 -16.15 -17.80
C TRP A 15 -1.75 -17.24 -18.81
N ARG A 16 -2.62 -17.51 -19.79
CA ARG A 16 -2.37 -18.50 -20.87
C ARG A 16 -1.26 -18.04 -21.81
N GLU A 17 -1.18 -16.74 -22.06
CA GLU A 17 -0.27 -16.11 -23.03
C GLU A 17 0.92 -15.40 -22.36
N GLN A 18 1.30 -15.79 -21.16
CA GLN A 18 2.34 -15.13 -20.35
C GLN A 18 3.62 -14.76 -21.10
N GLU A 19 4.07 -15.64 -21.99
CA GLU A 19 5.31 -15.45 -22.75
C GLU A 19 5.15 -14.40 -23.87
N ARG A 20 3.90 -14.06 -24.24
CA ARG A 20 3.54 -13.06 -25.24
C ARG A 20 3.16 -11.71 -24.65
N LEU A 21 3.04 -11.61 -23.30
CA LEU A 21 2.66 -10.38 -22.64
C LEU A 21 3.74 -9.32 -22.84
N ARG A 22 3.34 -8.22 -23.46
CA ARG A 22 4.19 -7.03 -23.67
C ARG A 22 3.68 -5.88 -22.81
N LEU A 23 4.59 -5.08 -22.23
CA LEU A 23 4.21 -3.95 -21.38
C LEU A 23 3.30 -2.94 -22.06
N PRO A 24 3.56 -2.48 -23.29
CA PRO A 24 2.74 -1.43 -23.87
C PRO A 24 1.24 -1.78 -23.98
N PRO A 25 0.83 -2.97 -24.45
CA PRO A 25 -0.57 -3.36 -24.46
C PRO A 25 -1.17 -3.48 -23.06
N ILE A 26 -0.46 -4.09 -22.10
CA ILE A 26 -0.95 -4.22 -20.71
C ILE A 26 -1.16 -2.85 -20.10
N LEU A 27 -0.19 -1.95 -20.27
CA LEU A 27 -0.24 -0.61 -19.71
C LEU A 27 -1.34 0.23 -20.37
N ALA A 28 -1.46 0.17 -21.70
CA ALA A 28 -2.51 0.87 -22.43
C ALA A 28 -3.91 0.40 -22.00
N LEU A 29 -4.11 -0.92 -21.86
CA LEU A 29 -5.37 -1.49 -21.39
C LEU A 29 -5.66 -1.13 -19.92
N ALA A 30 -4.64 -1.15 -19.04
CA ALA A 30 -4.78 -0.74 -17.66
C ALA A 30 -5.22 0.72 -17.56
N VAL A 31 -4.53 1.62 -18.24
CA VAL A 31 -4.85 3.05 -18.26
C VAL A 31 -6.23 3.29 -18.87
N ALA A 32 -6.58 2.63 -19.98
CA ALA A 32 -7.90 2.74 -20.57
C ALA A 32 -9.01 2.24 -19.63
N PHE A 33 -8.76 1.12 -18.93
CA PHE A 33 -9.67 0.60 -17.92
C PHE A 33 -9.87 1.59 -16.76
N ASP A 34 -8.79 2.18 -16.26
CA ASP A 34 -8.82 3.15 -15.18
C ASP A 34 -9.62 4.41 -15.56
N PHE A 35 -9.39 4.95 -16.76
CA PHE A 35 -10.18 6.07 -17.28
C PHE A 35 -11.65 5.71 -17.45
N ALA A 36 -11.96 4.53 -17.99
CA ALA A 36 -13.34 4.07 -18.15
C ALA A 36 -14.03 3.91 -16.79
N TYR A 37 -13.33 3.31 -15.80
CA TYR A 37 -13.84 3.14 -14.46
C TYR A 37 -14.18 4.49 -13.80
N VAL A 38 -13.25 5.44 -13.80
CA VAL A 38 -13.47 6.79 -13.25
C VAL A 38 -14.58 7.51 -14.00
N GLY A 39 -14.59 7.42 -15.34
CA GLY A 39 -15.63 8.04 -16.17
C GLY A 39 -17.04 7.52 -15.87
N VAL A 40 -17.20 6.20 -15.70
CA VAL A 40 -18.46 5.56 -15.31
C VAL A 40 -18.90 6.03 -13.92
N HIS A 41 -17.99 6.03 -12.95
CA HIS A 41 -18.31 6.49 -11.59
C HIS A 41 -18.71 7.96 -11.52
N LEU A 42 -18.09 8.82 -12.32
CA LEU A 42 -18.47 10.23 -12.41
C LEU A 42 -19.84 10.40 -13.08
N ALA A 43 -20.10 9.65 -14.16
CA ALA A 43 -21.38 9.73 -14.90
C ALA A 43 -22.57 9.24 -14.08
N PHE A 44 -22.40 8.16 -13.30
CA PHE A 44 -23.47 7.59 -12.48
C PHE A 44 -23.56 8.16 -11.05
N GLY A 45 -22.76 9.17 -10.73
CA GLY A 45 -22.84 9.89 -9.45
C GLY A 45 -22.57 9.01 -8.23
N VAL A 46 -21.69 8.03 -8.34
CA VAL A 46 -21.33 7.15 -7.23
C VAL A 46 -20.89 7.97 -6.02
N ARG A 47 -21.45 7.67 -4.85
CA ARG A 47 -21.16 8.41 -3.61
C ARG A 47 -19.68 8.33 -3.28
N SER A 48 -19.07 9.50 -3.09
CA SER A 48 -17.69 9.61 -2.66
C SER A 48 -17.55 9.29 -1.18
N ASP A 49 -16.41 8.74 -0.83
CA ASP A 49 -15.96 8.63 0.56
C ASP A 49 -15.81 10.03 1.19
N PHE A 50 -16.10 10.11 2.49
CA PHE A 50 -15.99 11.35 3.27
C PHE A 50 -14.55 11.93 3.18
N ASP A 51 -13.54 11.09 3.28
CA ASP A 51 -12.15 11.54 3.31
C ASP A 51 -11.78 12.33 2.04
N SER A 52 -12.03 11.76 0.86
CA SER A 52 -11.67 12.40 -0.41
C SER A 52 -12.51 13.63 -0.71
N ARG A 53 -13.79 13.65 -0.31
CA ARG A 53 -14.70 14.76 -0.60
C ARG A 53 -14.53 15.94 0.35
N VAL A 54 -14.30 15.67 1.64
CA VAL A 54 -14.36 16.70 2.67
C VAL A 54 -12.99 16.92 3.31
N LEU A 55 -12.34 15.83 3.76
CA LEU A 55 -11.16 15.92 4.58
C LEU A 55 -9.92 16.36 3.78
N TYR A 56 -9.68 15.72 2.62
CA TYR A 56 -8.52 16.05 1.77
C TYR A 56 -8.67 17.46 1.19
N ASN A 57 -9.88 17.82 0.73
CA ASN A 57 -10.15 19.17 0.26
C ASN A 57 -9.84 20.21 1.35
N ARG A 58 -10.37 20.00 2.56
CA ARG A 58 -10.14 20.90 3.69
C ARG A 58 -8.66 21.07 4.05
N TYR A 59 -7.87 19.98 4.00
CA TYR A 59 -6.45 20.04 4.26
C TYR A 59 -5.70 20.76 3.14
N GLY A 60 -6.05 20.48 1.89
CA GLY A 60 -5.46 21.14 0.74
C GLY A 60 -5.73 22.63 0.71
N GLU A 61 -6.99 23.04 0.87
CA GLU A 61 -7.40 24.45 0.91
C GLU A 61 -6.71 25.22 2.04
N ARG A 62 -6.62 24.66 3.25
CA ARG A 62 -5.93 25.33 4.35
C ARG A 62 -4.47 25.62 4.02
N LEU A 63 -3.76 24.65 3.41
CA LEU A 63 -2.38 24.86 2.99
C LEU A 63 -2.28 25.95 1.91
N LEU A 64 -3.17 25.96 0.93
CA LEU A 64 -3.20 26.99 -0.13
C LEU A 64 -3.48 28.39 0.41
N HIS A 65 -4.22 28.51 1.52
CA HIS A 65 -4.45 29.78 2.20
C HIS A 65 -3.38 30.16 3.23
N GLY A 66 -2.22 29.53 3.20
CA GLY A 66 -1.08 29.87 4.05
C GLY A 66 -1.17 29.37 5.49
N HIS A 67 -1.91 28.32 5.77
CA HIS A 67 -2.02 27.70 7.08
C HIS A 67 -1.75 26.20 6.99
N TYR A 68 -0.76 25.70 7.74
CA TYR A 68 -0.55 24.26 7.79
C TYR A 68 -1.75 23.59 8.50
N PRO A 69 -2.40 22.59 7.87
CA PRO A 69 -3.53 21.92 8.52
C PRO A 69 -3.03 20.96 9.60
N ARG A 70 -3.72 20.91 10.72
CA ARG A 70 -3.49 19.86 11.73
C ARG A 70 -4.02 18.51 11.20
N ALA A 71 -3.33 17.97 10.22
CA ALA A 71 -3.73 16.75 9.50
C ALA A 71 -3.38 15.47 10.28
N GLU A 72 -4.04 14.36 9.92
CA GLU A 72 -3.68 13.01 10.38
C GLU A 72 -2.65 12.33 9.45
N TYR A 73 -2.17 13.05 8.46
CA TYR A 73 -1.33 12.56 7.38
C TYR A 73 0.02 13.31 7.34
N PRO A 74 1.09 12.64 6.87
CA PRO A 74 2.40 13.25 6.68
C PRO A 74 2.38 14.42 5.69
N VAL A 75 3.44 15.23 5.72
CA VAL A 75 3.58 16.46 4.91
C VAL A 75 3.35 16.21 3.41
N GLY A 76 3.92 15.14 2.86
CA GLY A 76 3.77 14.82 1.44
C GLY A 76 2.32 14.53 1.03
N ALA A 77 1.50 13.94 1.91
CA ALA A 77 0.07 13.76 1.65
C ALA A 77 -0.67 15.10 1.67
N VAL A 78 -0.32 16.01 2.60
CA VAL A 78 -0.92 17.35 2.66
C VAL A 78 -0.57 18.16 1.40
N LEU A 79 0.66 18.04 0.90
CA LEU A 79 1.07 18.64 -0.37
C LEU A 79 0.29 18.06 -1.56
N LEU A 80 0.06 16.75 -1.58
CA LEU A 80 -0.77 16.11 -2.60
C LEU A 80 -2.20 16.66 -2.57
N PHE A 81 -2.81 16.79 -1.39
CA PHE A 81 -4.14 17.36 -1.25
C PHE A 81 -4.22 18.82 -1.66
N ALA A 82 -3.19 19.60 -1.39
CA ALA A 82 -3.09 20.99 -1.85
C ALA A 82 -2.99 21.09 -3.37
N TRP A 83 -2.19 20.22 -3.98
CA TRP A 83 -2.12 20.09 -5.43
C TRP A 83 -3.49 19.74 -6.03
N GLU A 84 -4.17 18.73 -5.49
CA GLU A 84 -5.50 18.30 -5.95
C GLU A 84 -6.56 19.39 -5.79
N ALA A 85 -6.55 20.11 -4.66
CA ALA A 85 -7.45 21.23 -4.43
C ALA A 85 -7.18 22.38 -5.42
N TRP A 86 -5.92 22.68 -5.68
CA TRP A 86 -5.51 23.74 -6.61
C TRP A 86 -5.93 23.45 -8.05
N ILE A 87 -5.63 22.26 -8.58
CA ILE A 87 -5.95 21.92 -9.99
C ILE A 87 -7.44 21.74 -10.24
N SER A 88 -8.22 21.45 -9.21
CA SER A 88 -9.66 21.13 -9.36
C SER A 88 -10.60 22.25 -8.88
N GLY A 89 -10.05 23.34 -8.33
CA GLY A 89 -10.87 24.40 -7.73
C GLY A 89 -11.79 23.90 -6.61
N GLY A 90 -11.33 22.88 -5.84
CA GLY A 90 -12.07 22.28 -4.72
C GLY A 90 -12.78 20.96 -5.05
N ALA A 91 -12.81 20.49 -6.29
CA ALA A 91 -13.33 19.18 -6.66
C ALA A 91 -12.28 18.05 -6.42
N THR A 92 -11.70 17.99 -5.22
CA THR A 92 -10.58 17.15 -4.84
C THR A 92 -10.77 15.67 -5.14
N ARG A 93 -12.00 15.15 -5.03
CA ARG A 93 -12.33 13.77 -5.39
C ARG A 93 -11.98 13.46 -6.84
N VAL A 94 -12.40 14.35 -7.77
CA VAL A 94 -12.15 14.15 -9.21
C VAL A 94 -10.66 14.24 -9.49
N ALA A 95 -10.01 15.24 -8.89
CA ALA A 95 -8.55 15.39 -9.00
C ALA A 95 -7.80 14.17 -8.48
N ASN A 96 -8.16 13.64 -7.30
CA ASN A 96 -7.54 12.43 -6.74
C ASN A 96 -7.67 11.25 -7.70
N ALA A 97 -8.87 10.98 -8.23
CA ALA A 97 -9.09 9.88 -9.17
C ALA A 97 -8.13 9.94 -10.37
N PHE A 98 -8.02 11.11 -11.02
CA PHE A 98 -7.11 11.28 -12.15
C PHE A 98 -5.63 11.30 -11.76
N THR A 99 -5.30 11.85 -10.60
CA THR A 99 -3.92 11.86 -10.06
C THR A 99 -3.42 10.44 -9.77
N MET A 100 -4.29 9.51 -9.38
CA MET A 100 -3.91 8.13 -9.07
C MET A 100 -3.59 7.28 -10.32
N ILE A 101 -4.14 7.59 -11.49
CA ILE A 101 -3.92 6.82 -12.73
C ILE A 101 -2.41 6.67 -13.09
N PRO A 102 -1.58 7.73 -13.13
CA PRO A 102 -0.15 7.58 -13.38
C PRO A 102 0.57 6.74 -12.31
N PHE A 103 0.14 6.76 -11.06
CA PHE A 103 0.72 5.91 -10.02
C PHE A 103 0.32 4.45 -10.19
N GLN A 104 -0.91 4.16 -10.66
CA GLN A 104 -1.30 2.81 -11.06
C GLN A 104 -0.44 2.32 -12.23
N ALA A 105 -0.28 3.12 -13.27
CA ALA A 105 0.57 2.82 -14.40
C ALA A 105 2.04 2.57 -13.98
N LEU A 106 2.55 3.37 -13.03
CA LEU A 106 3.90 3.20 -12.47
C LEU A 106 4.01 1.89 -11.67
N THR A 107 2.98 1.51 -10.91
CA THR A 107 2.96 0.26 -10.15
C THR A 107 2.99 -0.95 -11.09
N VAL A 108 2.10 -0.98 -12.07
CA VAL A 108 2.03 -2.05 -13.10
C VAL A 108 3.32 -2.13 -13.91
N GLY A 109 3.77 -0.99 -14.45
CA GLY A 109 5.01 -0.90 -15.21
C GLY A 109 6.26 -1.25 -14.40
N GLY A 110 6.27 -0.90 -13.12
CA GLY A 110 7.34 -1.23 -12.19
C GLY A 110 7.45 -2.74 -11.93
N VAL A 111 6.34 -3.43 -11.67
CA VAL A 111 6.34 -4.90 -11.53
C VAL A 111 6.84 -5.56 -12.81
N TRP A 112 6.33 -5.14 -13.96
CA TRP A 112 6.81 -5.64 -15.26
C TRP A 112 8.31 -5.39 -15.46
N ALA A 113 8.82 -4.23 -15.04
CA ALA A 113 10.22 -3.82 -15.18
C ALA A 113 11.21 -4.63 -14.33
N LEU A 114 10.73 -5.49 -13.45
CA LEU A 114 11.56 -6.49 -12.73
C LEU A 114 12.13 -7.54 -13.69
N ARG A 115 11.55 -7.72 -14.87
CA ARG A 115 12.03 -8.62 -15.95
C ARG A 115 12.29 -10.04 -15.45
N THR A 116 11.43 -10.56 -14.60
CA THR A 116 11.42 -11.95 -14.19
C THR A 116 10.33 -12.70 -14.95
N ARG A 117 10.36 -14.04 -14.91
CA ARG A 117 9.36 -14.87 -15.60
C ARG A 117 7.94 -14.62 -15.09
N ALA A 118 7.78 -14.31 -13.79
CA ALA A 118 6.48 -14.05 -13.17
C ALA A 118 5.99 -12.60 -13.35
N ALA A 119 6.89 -11.67 -13.63
CA ALA A 119 6.58 -10.23 -13.65
C ALA A 119 5.44 -9.84 -14.63
N PRO A 120 5.39 -10.35 -15.89
CA PRO A 120 4.29 -10.00 -16.81
C PRO A 120 2.92 -10.42 -16.30
N TRP A 121 2.80 -11.62 -15.74
CA TRP A 121 1.57 -12.12 -15.16
C TRP A 121 1.12 -11.29 -13.96
N LEU A 122 2.02 -11.01 -13.02
CA LEU A 122 1.69 -10.25 -11.82
C LEU A 122 1.39 -8.78 -12.13
N ALA A 123 2.04 -8.20 -13.13
CA ALA A 123 1.69 -6.87 -13.65
C ALA A 123 0.26 -6.87 -14.22
N ALA A 124 -0.12 -7.90 -14.99
CA ALA A 124 -1.47 -8.05 -15.51
C ALA A 124 -2.51 -8.25 -14.38
N VAL A 125 -2.18 -9.04 -13.36
CA VAL A 125 -3.05 -9.20 -12.17
C VAL A 125 -3.31 -7.86 -11.51
N LEU A 126 -2.28 -7.03 -11.30
CA LEU A 126 -2.46 -5.71 -10.70
C LEU A 126 -3.23 -4.75 -11.61
N ALA A 127 -3.00 -4.80 -12.92
CA ALA A 127 -3.64 -3.94 -13.89
C ALA A 127 -5.15 -4.16 -13.98
N PHE A 128 -5.57 -5.42 -13.94
CA PHE A 128 -6.96 -5.80 -14.20
C PHE A 128 -7.71 -6.25 -12.95
N PHE A 129 -7.22 -5.95 -11.76
CA PHE A 129 -7.90 -6.30 -10.53
C PHE A 129 -9.02 -5.27 -10.23
N PRO A 130 -10.29 -5.55 -10.55
CA PRO A 130 -11.35 -4.53 -10.64
C PRO A 130 -11.74 -3.90 -9.31
N LEU A 131 -11.37 -4.53 -8.17
CA LEU A 131 -11.74 -4.05 -6.85
C LEU A 131 -10.73 -3.05 -6.27
N ASN A 132 -9.52 -2.97 -6.82
CA ASN A 132 -8.52 -1.99 -6.41
C ASN A 132 -8.88 -0.56 -6.84
N PRO A 133 -9.47 -0.30 -8.04
CA PRO A 133 -9.86 1.04 -8.47
C PRO A 133 -10.74 1.79 -7.47
N TYR A 134 -11.64 1.09 -6.79
CA TYR A 134 -12.47 1.72 -5.76
C TYR A 134 -11.64 2.42 -4.68
N TYR A 135 -10.52 1.83 -4.24
CA TYR A 135 -9.70 2.40 -3.18
C TYR A 135 -8.82 3.53 -3.67
N TRP A 136 -8.18 3.40 -4.83
CA TRP A 136 -7.33 4.48 -5.32
C TRP A 136 -8.12 5.66 -5.91
N GLU A 137 -9.36 5.48 -6.34
CA GLU A 137 -10.22 6.58 -6.75
C GLU A 137 -10.48 7.56 -5.59
N PHE A 138 -10.58 7.05 -4.36
CA PHE A 138 -10.94 7.85 -3.19
C PHE A 138 -9.80 8.05 -2.18
N LYS A 139 -8.68 7.36 -2.36
CA LYS A 139 -7.56 7.34 -1.42
C LYS A 139 -6.24 7.50 -2.17
N PHE A 140 -5.22 7.96 -1.46
CA PHE A 140 -3.90 8.26 -2.01
C PHE A 140 -2.86 7.16 -1.78
N ASP A 141 -3.22 6.03 -1.21
CA ASP A 141 -2.32 4.92 -0.84
C ASP A 141 -1.59 4.29 -2.04
N LEU A 142 -2.07 4.56 -3.24
CA LEU A 142 -1.39 4.15 -4.46
C LEU A 142 -0.06 4.89 -4.69
N VAL A 143 0.08 6.12 -4.19
CA VAL A 143 1.34 6.89 -4.27
C VAL A 143 2.47 6.18 -3.52
N PRO A 144 2.35 5.88 -2.20
CA PRO A 144 3.39 5.13 -1.49
C PRO A 144 3.60 3.72 -2.06
N ALA A 145 2.56 3.04 -2.59
CA ALA A 145 2.70 1.76 -3.26
C ALA A 145 3.57 1.86 -4.54
N ALA A 146 3.29 2.82 -5.40
CA ALA A 146 4.04 3.07 -6.62
C ALA A 146 5.51 3.45 -6.34
N MET A 147 5.73 4.31 -5.35
CA MET A 147 7.09 4.72 -4.94
C MET A 147 7.87 3.55 -4.32
N LEU A 148 7.21 2.68 -3.56
CA LEU A 148 7.80 1.43 -3.06
C LEU A 148 8.25 0.54 -4.22
N VAL A 149 7.37 0.28 -5.19
CA VAL A 149 7.69 -0.53 -6.38
C VAL A 149 8.84 0.08 -7.17
N LEU A 150 8.80 1.39 -7.43
CA LEU A 150 9.87 2.12 -8.14
C LEU A 150 11.20 2.01 -7.39
N GLY A 151 11.21 2.21 -6.07
CA GLY A 151 12.40 2.09 -5.23
C GLY A 151 13.05 0.71 -5.37
N ILE A 152 12.27 -0.36 -5.36
CA ILE A 152 12.77 -1.73 -5.54
C ILE A 152 13.30 -1.99 -6.97
N VAL A 153 12.62 -1.49 -7.99
CA VAL A 153 13.09 -1.60 -9.39
C VAL A 153 14.44 -0.89 -9.55
N LEU A 154 14.60 0.29 -8.96
CA LEU A 154 15.84 1.05 -8.97
C LEU A 154 16.95 0.36 -8.17
N ALA A 155 16.65 -0.17 -6.99
CA ALA A 155 17.59 -0.95 -6.17
C ALA A 155 18.03 -2.25 -6.89
N ARG A 156 17.11 -2.92 -7.60
CA ARG A 156 17.45 -4.07 -8.44
C ARG A 156 18.45 -3.72 -9.54
N ARG A 157 18.39 -2.49 -10.06
CA ARG A 157 19.31 -1.94 -11.07
C ARG A 157 20.56 -1.28 -10.45
N GLU A 158 20.78 -1.44 -9.15
CA GLU A 158 21.87 -0.84 -8.37
C GLU A 158 21.91 0.70 -8.39
N ARG A 159 20.78 1.35 -8.71
CA ARG A 159 20.64 2.80 -8.67
C ARG A 159 20.23 3.25 -7.25
N TRP A 160 21.16 3.11 -6.31
CA TRP A 160 20.87 3.23 -4.87
C TRP A 160 20.43 4.63 -4.45
N ILE A 161 20.99 5.69 -5.03
CA ILE A 161 20.57 7.07 -4.81
C ILE A 161 19.12 7.24 -5.25
N ALA A 162 18.80 6.88 -6.49
CA ALA A 162 17.44 7.01 -7.01
C ALA A 162 16.43 6.14 -6.26
N ALA A 163 16.85 4.94 -5.80
CA ALA A 163 16.03 4.10 -4.95
C ALA A 163 15.73 4.76 -3.59
N GLY A 164 16.74 5.42 -2.99
CA GLY A 164 16.58 6.19 -1.75
C GLY A 164 15.58 7.34 -1.92
N VAL A 165 15.71 8.10 -3.00
CA VAL A 165 14.76 9.20 -3.33
C VAL A 165 13.35 8.66 -3.51
N ALA A 166 13.16 7.58 -4.28
CA ALA A 166 11.83 7.02 -4.53
C ALA A 166 11.17 6.54 -3.24
N LEU A 167 11.89 5.78 -2.39
CA LEU A 167 11.36 5.33 -1.09
C LEU A 167 11.06 6.51 -0.15
N ALA A 168 11.88 7.55 -0.17
CA ALA A 168 11.65 8.76 0.62
C ALA A 168 10.39 9.51 0.16
N LEU A 169 10.19 9.69 -1.16
CA LEU A 169 8.98 10.31 -1.72
C LEU A 169 7.72 9.51 -1.33
N GLY A 170 7.78 8.19 -1.33
CA GLY A 170 6.71 7.38 -0.78
C GLY A 170 6.51 7.57 0.73
N ALA A 171 7.61 7.63 1.50
CA ALA A 171 7.57 7.76 2.95
C ALA A 171 7.06 9.11 3.43
N VAL A 172 7.33 10.19 2.72
CA VAL A 172 6.78 11.52 3.07
C VAL A 172 5.30 11.65 2.80
N VAL A 173 4.73 10.80 1.93
CA VAL A 173 3.28 10.69 1.71
C VAL A 173 2.64 9.73 2.72
N LYS A 174 3.27 8.59 2.95
CA LYS A 174 2.88 7.61 3.97
C LYS A 174 4.11 6.80 4.37
N TRP A 175 4.52 6.90 5.60
CA TRP A 175 5.82 6.43 6.10
C TRP A 175 6.17 4.93 5.84
N THR A 176 5.22 4.10 5.44
CA THR A 176 5.43 2.64 5.25
C THR A 176 6.59 2.27 4.30
N PRO A 177 6.91 2.98 3.20
CA PRO A 177 8.10 2.71 2.39
C PRO A 177 9.43 2.86 3.15
N ALA A 178 9.46 3.58 4.27
CA ALA A 178 10.65 3.66 5.13
C ALA A 178 11.05 2.30 5.73
N LEU A 179 10.11 1.37 5.85
CA LEU A 179 10.40 0.00 6.30
C LEU A 179 11.22 -0.77 5.24
N ALA A 180 10.89 -0.59 3.96
CA ALA A 180 11.69 -1.17 2.87
C ALA A 180 13.09 -0.57 2.84
N PHE A 181 13.21 0.73 3.05
CA PHE A 181 14.50 1.42 3.19
C PHE A 181 15.33 0.81 4.33
N ALA A 182 14.76 0.62 5.53
CA ALA A 182 15.47 0.04 6.67
C ALA A 182 15.97 -1.40 6.39
N VAL A 183 15.16 -2.23 5.74
CA VAL A 183 15.56 -3.60 5.34
C VAL A 183 16.70 -3.55 4.33
N LEU A 184 16.67 -2.66 3.34
CA LEU A 184 17.73 -2.52 2.35
C LEU A 184 19.05 -2.04 2.98
N ILE A 185 19.01 -1.08 3.89
CA ILE A 185 20.19 -0.62 4.63
C ILE A 185 20.82 -1.77 5.42
N ALA A 186 19.99 -2.52 6.18
CA ALA A 186 20.48 -3.65 6.96
C ALA A 186 21.16 -4.72 6.07
N TRP A 187 20.56 -5.03 4.93
CA TRP A 187 21.13 -5.95 3.96
C TRP A 187 22.44 -5.42 3.34
N LEU A 188 22.48 -4.17 2.90
CA LEU A 188 23.69 -3.56 2.30
C LEU A 188 24.87 -3.58 3.29
N LEU A 189 24.61 -3.25 4.55
CA LEU A 189 25.63 -3.27 5.60
C LEU A 189 26.12 -4.70 5.89
N SER A 190 25.20 -5.67 6.01
CA SER A 190 25.55 -7.07 6.27
C SER A 190 26.32 -7.74 5.13
N THR A 191 26.16 -7.25 3.91
CA THR A 191 26.88 -7.70 2.71
C THR A 191 28.14 -6.87 2.42
N ARG A 192 28.57 -6.03 3.36
CA ARG A 192 29.76 -5.15 3.27
C ARG A 192 29.70 -4.15 2.11
N ARG A 193 28.53 -3.71 1.73
CA ARG A 193 28.28 -2.70 0.68
C ARG A 193 28.06 -1.31 1.30
N ALA A 194 28.91 -0.92 2.24
CA ALA A 194 28.73 0.30 3.06
C ALA A 194 28.59 1.57 2.22
N ARG A 195 29.33 1.70 1.10
CA ARG A 195 29.20 2.84 0.19
C ARG A 195 27.78 2.98 -0.35
N PHE A 196 27.19 1.89 -0.84
CA PHE A 196 25.83 1.90 -1.37
C PHE A 196 24.79 2.13 -0.26
N ALA A 197 25.05 1.62 0.95
CA ALA A 197 24.22 1.93 2.10
C ALA A 197 24.24 3.43 2.43
N LEU A 198 25.41 4.07 2.39
CA LEU A 198 25.55 5.51 2.63
C LEU A 198 24.87 6.34 1.52
N GLU A 199 25.09 6.01 0.25
CA GLU A 199 24.45 6.68 -0.91
C GLU A 199 22.92 6.61 -0.79
N HIS A 200 22.38 5.42 -0.47
CA HIS A 200 20.96 5.19 -0.31
C HIS A 200 20.39 5.94 0.90
N ALA A 201 21.09 5.90 2.04
CA ALA A 201 20.70 6.60 3.26
C ALA A 201 20.73 8.11 3.09
N ALA A 202 21.81 8.66 2.52
CA ALA A 202 21.94 10.08 2.29
C ALA A 202 20.81 10.60 1.37
N ALA A 203 20.54 9.89 0.27
CA ALA A 203 19.48 10.26 -0.66
C ALA A 203 18.10 10.23 0.01
N PHE A 204 17.81 9.20 0.82
CA PHE A 204 16.56 9.11 1.57
C PHE A 204 16.42 10.25 2.56
N VAL A 205 17.42 10.47 3.41
CA VAL A 205 17.40 11.50 4.46
C VAL A 205 17.31 12.90 3.86
N VAL A 206 18.12 13.22 2.84
CA VAL A 206 18.08 14.53 2.17
C VAL A 206 16.69 14.78 1.58
N THR A 207 16.09 13.79 0.91
CA THR A 207 14.75 13.94 0.33
C THR A 207 13.70 14.20 1.42
N VAL A 208 13.73 13.45 2.52
CA VAL A 208 12.83 13.69 3.67
C VAL A 208 13.04 15.09 4.24
N LEU A 209 14.28 15.51 4.45
CA LEU A 209 14.60 16.85 4.98
C LEU A 209 14.11 17.95 4.04
N VAL A 210 14.33 17.84 2.74
CA VAL A 210 13.86 18.83 1.76
C VAL A 210 12.35 19.02 1.82
N VAL A 211 11.60 17.92 2.01
CA VAL A 211 10.13 17.98 2.10
C VAL A 211 9.65 18.46 3.46
N TYR A 212 10.25 18.01 4.56
CA TYR A 212 9.73 18.30 5.90
C TYR A 212 10.25 19.60 6.50
N LEU A 213 11.52 19.95 6.26
CA LEU A 213 12.19 21.04 6.96
C LEU A 213 11.47 22.39 6.79
N PRO A 214 11.01 22.79 5.59
CA PRO A 214 10.29 24.05 5.44
C PRO A 214 9.04 24.13 6.33
N PHE A 215 8.29 23.03 6.44
CA PHE A 215 7.06 22.97 7.23
C PHE A 215 7.33 22.85 8.73
N LEU A 216 8.38 22.13 9.13
CA LEU A 216 8.83 22.08 10.53
C LEU A 216 9.31 23.43 11.04
N LEU A 217 9.98 24.22 10.19
CA LEU A 217 10.38 25.58 10.53
C LEU A 217 9.18 26.52 10.57
N TRP A 218 8.14 26.26 9.81
CA TRP A 218 6.94 27.07 9.78
C TRP A 218 5.99 26.76 10.94
N ASP A 219 5.61 25.47 11.10
CA ASP A 219 4.67 25.01 12.14
C ASP A 219 4.97 23.57 12.59
N ALA A 220 5.99 23.43 13.43
CA ALA A 220 6.38 22.10 13.94
C ALA A 220 5.27 21.41 14.73
N HIS A 221 4.42 22.18 15.44
CA HIS A 221 3.34 21.64 16.27
C HIS A 221 2.31 20.91 15.42
N ASP A 222 1.80 21.52 14.38
CA ASP A 222 0.76 20.93 13.54
C ASP A 222 1.32 19.88 12.56
N VAL A 223 2.58 20.04 12.11
CA VAL A 223 3.29 19.01 11.33
C VAL A 223 3.47 17.72 12.12
N THR A 224 3.84 17.79 13.40
CA THR A 224 4.06 16.60 14.23
C THR A 224 2.76 16.01 14.78
N ALA A 225 1.64 16.74 14.72
CA ALA A 225 0.33 16.26 15.17
C ALA A 225 -0.14 14.99 14.43
N ALA A 226 0.29 14.77 13.17
CA ALA A 226 0.00 13.55 12.43
C ALA A 226 0.45 12.29 13.19
N TYR A 227 1.65 12.32 13.76
CA TYR A 227 2.24 11.18 14.47
C TYR A 227 1.60 10.95 15.83
N SER A 228 1.37 12.00 16.61
CA SER A 228 0.73 11.91 17.92
C SER A 228 -0.71 11.38 17.80
N ARG A 229 -1.46 11.84 16.81
CA ARG A 229 -2.83 11.35 16.53
C ARG A 229 -2.85 9.89 16.11
N GLN A 230 -1.95 9.46 15.22
CA GLN A 230 -1.87 8.06 14.83
C GLN A 230 -1.47 7.16 15.99
N ASN A 231 -0.57 7.62 16.87
CA ASN A 231 -0.19 6.86 18.05
C ASN A 231 -1.31 6.74 19.08
N ALA A 232 -2.19 7.72 19.18
CA ALA A 232 -3.35 7.71 20.08
C ALA A 232 -4.50 6.79 19.60
N ARG A 233 -4.52 6.37 18.31
CA ARG A 233 -5.56 5.48 17.77
C ARG A 233 -5.46 4.10 18.37
N VAL A 234 -6.61 3.48 18.54
CA VAL A 234 -6.78 2.11 19.07
C VAL A 234 -7.08 1.12 17.95
N ILE A 235 -7.21 -0.17 18.31
CA ILE A 235 -7.61 -1.23 17.36
C ILE A 235 -8.85 -0.79 16.61
N THR A 236 -8.78 -0.84 15.27
CA THR A 236 -9.93 -0.55 14.42
C THR A 236 -10.70 -1.84 14.09
N PRO A 237 -12.03 -1.74 13.82
CA PRO A 237 -12.83 -2.89 13.48
C PRO A 237 -12.37 -3.66 12.24
N GLU A 238 -11.70 -2.98 11.30
CA GLU A 238 -11.18 -3.54 10.07
C GLU A 238 -9.85 -4.30 10.26
N SER A 239 -9.24 -4.21 11.46
CA SER A 239 -7.92 -4.81 11.71
C SER A 239 -7.98 -6.32 11.94
N LEU A 240 -6.86 -7.00 11.69
CA LEU A 240 -6.66 -8.42 12.02
C LEU A 240 -7.02 -8.74 13.49
N TRP A 241 -6.77 -7.80 14.39
CA TRP A 241 -6.95 -7.96 15.84
C TRP A 241 -8.40 -7.96 16.28
N TYR A 242 -9.28 -7.29 15.55
CA TYR A 242 -10.66 -7.10 16.00
C TYR A 242 -11.47 -8.41 15.97
N LEU A 243 -11.37 -9.21 14.91
CA LEU A 243 -12.18 -10.42 14.77
C LEU A 243 -11.96 -11.42 15.93
N PRO A 244 -10.72 -11.83 16.28
CA PRO A 244 -10.52 -12.74 17.41
C PRO A 244 -10.96 -12.15 18.73
N LEU A 245 -10.71 -10.86 18.99
CA LEU A 245 -11.15 -10.19 20.21
C LEU A 245 -12.68 -10.12 20.31
N ARG A 246 -13.36 -9.92 19.19
CA ARG A 246 -14.83 -9.93 19.13
C ARG A 246 -15.41 -11.32 19.42
N VAL A 247 -14.83 -12.36 18.84
CA VAL A 247 -15.28 -13.75 19.04
C VAL A 247 -15.21 -14.16 20.51
N VAL A 248 -14.18 -13.72 21.23
CA VAL A 248 -14.03 -13.97 22.67
C VAL A 248 -14.70 -12.91 23.55
N GLY A 249 -15.49 -12.00 22.99
CA GLY A 249 -16.25 -11.00 23.73
C GLY A 249 -15.43 -9.82 24.29
N LEU A 250 -14.18 -9.67 23.88
CA LEU A 250 -13.26 -8.63 24.38
C LEU A 250 -13.25 -7.34 23.54
N ALA A 251 -13.91 -7.33 22.38
CA ALA A 251 -14.01 -6.14 21.55
C ALA A 251 -15.45 -5.93 21.06
N HIS A 252 -15.83 -4.66 20.96
CA HIS A 252 -17.15 -4.26 20.43
C HIS A 252 -17.03 -2.93 19.69
N VAL A 253 -17.90 -2.72 18.71
CA VAL A 253 -18.01 -1.43 18.04
C VAL A 253 -18.80 -0.48 18.91
N LYS A 254 -18.22 0.67 19.27
CA LYS A 254 -18.87 1.66 20.13
C LYS A 254 -19.90 2.50 19.38
N SER A 255 -19.68 2.77 18.09
CA SER A 255 -20.63 3.43 17.20
C SER A 255 -20.21 3.24 15.75
N HIS A 256 -21.15 3.45 14.80
CA HIS A 256 -20.85 3.43 13.36
C HIS A 256 -19.87 4.52 12.90
N ILE A 257 -19.59 5.50 13.75
CA ILE A 257 -18.72 6.65 13.44
C ILE A 257 -17.39 6.55 14.20
N SER A 258 -17.28 5.68 15.22
CA SER A 258 -16.03 5.58 15.99
C SER A 258 -15.01 4.72 15.26
N PHE A 259 -13.89 5.33 14.93
CA PHE A 259 -12.70 4.69 14.34
C PHE A 259 -11.96 3.78 15.33
N GLY A 260 -12.62 3.30 16.40
CA GLY A 260 -12.02 2.44 17.39
C GLY A 260 -12.98 1.35 17.87
N ALA A 261 -12.46 0.15 18.03
CA ALA A 261 -13.12 -0.91 18.77
C ALA A 261 -12.94 -0.68 20.29
N GLY A 262 -13.94 -1.05 21.08
CA GLY A 262 -13.83 -1.08 22.54
C GLY A 262 -12.95 -2.23 23.03
N ALA A 263 -11.74 -2.35 22.46
CA ALA A 263 -10.78 -3.37 22.85
C ALA A 263 -10.01 -2.99 24.11
N PRO A 264 -9.58 -3.96 24.94
CA PRO A 264 -8.83 -3.68 26.16
C PRO A 264 -7.44 -3.10 25.84
N HIS A 265 -6.91 -2.29 26.76
CA HIS A 265 -5.62 -1.61 26.59
C HIS A 265 -4.46 -2.57 26.28
N TRP A 266 -4.39 -3.70 26.98
CA TRP A 266 -3.34 -4.70 26.76
C TRP A 266 -3.33 -5.24 25.33
N ALA A 267 -4.50 -5.37 24.67
CA ALA A 267 -4.59 -5.83 23.30
C ALA A 267 -3.96 -4.81 22.31
N ASN A 268 -4.14 -3.51 22.58
CA ASN A 268 -3.47 -2.46 21.79
C ASN A 268 -1.96 -2.51 21.94
N VAL A 269 -1.46 -2.71 23.18
CA VAL A 269 -0.02 -2.85 23.45
C VAL A 269 0.55 -4.11 22.80
N ALA A 270 -0.15 -5.24 22.93
CA ALA A 270 0.26 -6.50 22.30
C ALA A 270 0.31 -6.38 20.78
N ALA A 271 -0.69 -5.77 20.15
CA ALA A 271 -0.71 -5.53 18.70
C ALA A 271 0.48 -4.68 18.24
N GLN A 272 0.82 -3.62 18.97
CA GLN A 272 2.00 -2.79 18.67
C GLN A 272 3.30 -3.58 18.84
N GLY A 273 3.42 -4.35 19.92
CA GLY A 273 4.59 -5.19 20.18
C GLY A 273 4.82 -6.23 19.08
N ILE A 274 3.76 -6.93 18.66
CA ILE A 274 3.84 -7.92 17.57
C ILE A 274 4.17 -7.24 16.24
N GLN A 275 3.57 -6.10 15.95
CA GLN A 275 3.88 -5.33 14.75
C GLN A 275 5.38 -4.92 14.70
N ALA A 276 5.92 -4.43 15.80
CA ALA A 276 7.35 -4.12 15.92
C ALA A 276 8.23 -5.37 15.78
N ALA A 277 7.86 -6.47 16.44
CA ALA A 277 8.59 -7.74 16.36
C ALA A 277 8.65 -8.29 14.94
N VAL A 278 7.54 -8.22 14.17
CA VAL A 278 7.51 -8.66 12.77
C VAL A 278 8.51 -7.87 11.93
N VAL A 279 8.57 -6.56 12.08
CA VAL A 279 9.54 -5.71 11.35
C VAL A 279 10.97 -6.06 11.76
N ILE A 280 11.25 -6.19 13.05
CA ILE A 280 12.58 -6.55 13.57
C ILE A 280 13.02 -7.91 13.01
N VAL A 281 12.13 -8.90 13.00
CA VAL A 281 12.43 -10.23 12.43
C VAL A 281 12.76 -10.12 10.93
N LEU A 282 12.00 -9.36 10.15
CA LEU A 282 12.26 -9.18 8.72
C LEU A 282 13.60 -8.48 8.46
N VAL A 283 13.96 -7.48 9.25
CA VAL A 283 15.27 -6.84 9.21
C VAL A 283 16.37 -7.85 9.57
N ALA A 284 16.18 -8.63 10.62
CA ALA A 284 17.15 -9.66 11.04
C ALA A 284 17.32 -10.77 9.99
N VAL A 285 16.24 -11.22 9.35
CA VAL A 285 16.31 -12.18 8.24
C VAL A 285 17.09 -11.58 7.07
N ALA A 286 16.83 -10.32 6.72
CA ALA A 286 17.51 -9.63 5.63
C ALA A 286 19.04 -9.58 5.84
N THR A 287 19.53 -9.46 7.09
CA THR A 287 20.98 -9.46 7.36
C THR A 287 21.65 -10.83 7.09
N ARG A 288 20.88 -11.91 7.04
CA ARG A 288 21.38 -13.27 6.79
C ARG A 288 21.30 -13.66 5.31
N VAL A 289 20.48 -12.99 4.53
CA VAL A 289 20.29 -13.25 3.11
C VAL A 289 21.48 -12.70 2.30
N ARG A 290 21.97 -13.49 1.36
CA ARG A 290 23.07 -13.08 0.47
C ARG A 290 22.58 -12.71 -0.93
N GLU A 291 21.50 -13.36 -1.37
CA GLU A 291 20.91 -13.11 -2.69
C GLU A 291 20.16 -11.78 -2.70
N ARG A 292 20.43 -10.95 -3.71
CA ARG A 292 19.79 -9.63 -3.88
C ARG A 292 18.29 -9.76 -4.11
N GLY A 293 17.85 -10.72 -4.92
CA GLY A 293 16.43 -10.93 -5.20
C GLY A 293 15.62 -11.19 -3.93
N ALA A 294 16.15 -12.03 -3.05
CA ALA A 294 15.56 -12.33 -1.75
C ALA A 294 15.53 -11.11 -0.80
N ALA A 295 16.62 -10.34 -0.75
CA ALA A 295 16.68 -9.12 0.05
C ALA A 295 15.68 -8.06 -0.43
N LEU A 296 15.55 -7.86 -1.75
CA LEU A 296 14.55 -6.96 -2.33
C LEU A 296 13.11 -7.43 -2.05
N ALA A 297 12.88 -8.74 -2.08
CA ALA A 297 11.57 -9.31 -1.71
C ALA A 297 11.24 -9.06 -0.23
N LEU A 298 12.19 -9.27 0.68
CA LEU A 298 12.02 -8.95 2.10
C LEU A 298 11.76 -7.47 2.33
N ALA A 299 12.43 -6.60 1.56
CA ALA A 299 12.24 -5.16 1.65
C ALA A 299 10.79 -4.73 1.32
N VAL A 300 10.16 -5.31 0.30
CA VAL A 300 8.74 -5.02 0.01
C VAL A 300 7.77 -5.74 0.93
N ILE A 301 8.14 -6.91 1.45
CA ILE A 301 7.31 -7.66 2.40
C ILE A 301 7.18 -6.88 3.73
N ALA A 302 8.20 -6.16 4.16
CA ALA A 302 8.19 -5.45 5.44
C ALA A 302 7.04 -4.42 5.56
N PRO A 303 6.78 -3.51 4.61
CA PRO A 303 5.59 -2.66 4.61
C PRO A 303 4.27 -3.45 4.63
N ALA A 304 4.16 -4.52 3.82
CA ALA A 304 2.95 -5.33 3.76
C ALA A 304 2.67 -6.05 5.09
N ALA A 305 3.69 -6.68 5.68
CA ALA A 305 3.60 -7.35 6.97
C ALA A 305 3.22 -6.37 8.10
N PHE A 306 3.85 -5.18 8.10
CA PHE A 306 3.51 -4.11 9.02
C PHE A 306 2.03 -3.70 8.90
N LEU A 307 1.53 -3.51 7.68
CA LEU A 307 0.14 -3.09 7.44
C LEU A 307 -0.86 -4.17 7.82
N VAL A 308 -0.57 -5.44 7.53
CA VAL A 308 -1.44 -6.57 7.90
C VAL A 308 -1.52 -6.74 9.41
N THR A 309 -0.41 -6.55 10.12
CA THR A 309 -0.35 -6.69 11.59
C THR A 309 -0.70 -5.40 12.33
N ASN A 310 -1.00 -4.31 11.62
CA ASN A 310 -1.31 -3.03 12.24
C ASN A 310 -2.64 -3.11 13.01
N ARG A 311 -2.65 -2.56 14.23
CA ARG A 311 -3.88 -2.38 15.01
C ARG A 311 -4.86 -1.41 14.35
N ILE A 312 -4.35 -0.47 13.55
CA ILE A 312 -5.11 0.48 12.76
C ILE A 312 -5.05 -0.01 11.31
N PHE A 313 -6.02 -0.78 10.90
CA PHE A 313 -6.13 -1.18 9.50
C PHE A 313 -7.13 -0.26 8.79
N SER A 314 -6.79 0.14 7.59
CA SER A 314 -7.69 0.85 6.68
C SER A 314 -7.77 0.07 5.37
N PRO A 315 -8.96 -0.14 4.80
CA PRO A 315 -9.14 -0.98 3.62
C PRO A 315 -8.26 -0.60 2.41
N GLN A 316 -7.94 0.69 2.25
CA GLN A 316 -7.03 1.16 1.20
C GLN A 316 -5.58 0.63 1.33
N PHE A 317 -5.18 0.08 2.48
CA PHE A 317 -3.86 -0.54 2.66
C PHE A 317 -3.66 -1.74 1.74
N VAL A 318 -4.74 -2.34 1.25
CA VAL A 318 -4.69 -3.42 0.26
C VAL A 318 -3.88 -3.02 -0.98
N LEU A 319 -3.86 -1.75 -1.37
CA LEU A 319 -3.09 -1.26 -2.51
C LEU A 319 -1.59 -1.46 -2.30
N VAL A 320 -1.09 -1.15 -1.11
CA VAL A 320 0.33 -1.37 -0.76
C VAL A 320 0.62 -2.86 -0.59
N ILE A 321 -0.28 -3.60 0.06
CA ILE A 321 -0.12 -5.04 0.33
C ILE A 321 -0.06 -5.82 -0.99
N THR A 322 -1.01 -5.59 -1.90
CA THR A 322 -1.06 -6.29 -3.19
C THR A 322 0.14 -5.96 -4.08
N ALA A 323 0.55 -4.70 -4.15
CA ALA A 323 1.74 -4.28 -4.87
C ALA A 323 3.01 -4.94 -4.30
N ALA A 324 3.16 -4.94 -2.97
CA ALA A 324 4.31 -5.54 -2.30
C ALA A 324 4.38 -7.06 -2.51
N VAL A 325 3.27 -7.77 -2.33
CA VAL A 325 3.19 -9.23 -2.55
C VAL A 325 3.47 -9.57 -4.03
N ALA A 326 2.93 -8.79 -4.97
CA ALA A 326 3.19 -9.00 -6.40
C ALA A 326 4.68 -8.81 -6.74
N VAL A 327 5.34 -7.78 -6.20
CA VAL A 327 6.79 -7.56 -6.39
C VAL A 327 7.60 -8.70 -5.79
N ALA A 328 7.32 -9.09 -4.53
CA ALA A 328 8.03 -10.18 -3.87
C ALA A 328 7.85 -11.50 -4.63
N ALA A 329 6.61 -11.80 -5.07
CA ALA A 329 6.33 -12.98 -5.88
C ALA A 329 7.04 -12.92 -7.25
N ALA A 330 7.09 -11.76 -7.90
CA ALA A 330 7.83 -11.59 -9.15
C ALA A 330 9.32 -11.91 -8.99
N LEU A 331 9.90 -11.63 -7.81
CA LEU A 331 11.31 -11.89 -7.52
C LEU A 331 11.58 -13.34 -7.14
N LEU A 332 10.67 -14.03 -6.45
CA LEU A 332 10.92 -15.32 -5.81
C LEU A 332 10.21 -16.52 -6.48
N VAL A 333 9.07 -16.28 -7.14
CA VAL A 333 8.24 -17.36 -7.68
C VAL A 333 8.75 -17.81 -9.04
N ARG A 334 8.88 -19.12 -9.22
CA ARG A 334 9.47 -19.70 -10.43
C ARG A 334 8.47 -20.51 -11.27
N THR A 335 7.49 -21.15 -10.63
CA THR A 335 6.54 -22.05 -11.31
C THR A 335 5.21 -21.38 -11.62
N ARG A 336 4.54 -21.85 -12.69
CA ARG A 336 3.18 -21.35 -13.04
C ARG A 336 2.15 -21.62 -11.96
N ARG A 337 2.24 -22.76 -11.25
CA ARG A 337 1.34 -23.10 -10.15
C ARG A 337 1.45 -22.10 -9.00
N GLU A 338 2.67 -21.74 -8.62
CA GLU A 338 2.91 -20.73 -7.58
C GLU A 338 2.42 -19.35 -8.00
N GLN A 339 2.62 -18.96 -9.27
CA GLN A 339 2.11 -17.69 -9.81
C GLN A 339 0.58 -17.63 -9.75
N LEU A 340 -0.08 -18.71 -10.11
CA LEU A 340 -1.54 -18.82 -10.02
C LEU A 340 -2.00 -18.74 -8.55
N ALA A 341 -1.33 -19.46 -7.65
CA ALA A 341 -1.65 -19.44 -6.22
C ALA A 341 -1.56 -18.03 -5.62
N VAL A 342 -0.49 -17.29 -5.96
CA VAL A 342 -0.35 -15.87 -5.54
C VAL A 342 -1.45 -15.01 -6.16
N GLY A 343 -1.73 -15.16 -7.45
CA GLY A 343 -2.82 -14.42 -8.11
C GLY A 343 -4.18 -14.66 -7.45
N VAL A 344 -4.49 -15.91 -7.13
CA VAL A 344 -5.73 -16.29 -6.42
C VAL A 344 -5.75 -15.71 -5.01
N ALA A 345 -4.63 -15.78 -4.27
CA ALA A 345 -4.55 -15.23 -2.92
C ALA A 345 -4.72 -13.70 -2.91
N LEU A 346 -4.08 -12.99 -3.85
CA LEU A 346 -4.27 -11.55 -4.02
C LEU A 346 -5.71 -11.22 -4.40
N GLY A 347 -6.32 -12.04 -5.28
CA GLY A 347 -7.72 -11.94 -5.64
C GLY A 347 -8.64 -12.08 -4.45
N ALA A 348 -8.48 -13.15 -3.69
CA ALA A 348 -9.29 -13.42 -2.50
C ALA A 348 -9.12 -12.33 -1.42
N ALA A 349 -7.89 -11.86 -1.20
CA ALA A 349 -7.63 -10.76 -0.26
C ALA A 349 -8.34 -9.47 -0.69
N SER A 350 -8.30 -9.11 -1.97
CA SER A 350 -8.94 -7.89 -2.47
C SER A 350 -10.46 -8.00 -2.48
N VAL A 351 -11.03 -9.16 -2.83
CA VAL A 351 -12.47 -9.42 -2.73
C VAL A 351 -12.92 -9.34 -1.27
N GLY A 352 -12.19 -10.02 -0.36
CA GLY A 352 -12.45 -9.96 1.08
C GLY A 352 -12.44 -8.51 1.57
N ASN A 353 -11.43 -7.73 1.17
CA ASN A 353 -11.33 -6.33 1.55
C ASN A 353 -12.51 -5.47 1.04
N ALA A 354 -12.98 -5.69 -0.19
CA ALA A 354 -14.14 -4.99 -0.73
C ALA A 354 -15.43 -5.32 0.02
N PHE A 355 -15.58 -6.55 0.49
CA PHE A 355 -16.69 -6.94 1.36
C PHE A 355 -16.54 -6.40 2.78
N VAL A 356 -15.33 -6.22 3.29
CA VAL A 356 -15.12 -5.51 4.56
C VAL A 356 -15.56 -4.05 4.42
N TYR A 357 -15.15 -3.37 3.36
CA TYR A 357 -15.49 -1.99 3.07
C TYR A 357 -15.52 -1.77 1.54
N PRO A 358 -16.59 -1.18 0.98
CA PRO A 358 -17.70 -0.48 1.65
C PRO A 358 -18.93 -1.32 1.96
N TYR A 359 -18.97 -2.60 1.54
CA TYR A 359 -20.23 -3.33 1.49
C TYR A 359 -20.77 -3.81 2.83
N ALA A 360 -19.94 -4.31 3.72
CA ALA A 360 -20.39 -4.96 4.96
C ALA A 360 -20.05 -4.19 6.25
N LEU A 361 -19.18 -3.22 6.21
CA LEU A 361 -18.71 -2.47 7.39
C LEU A 361 -19.85 -1.90 8.25
N PRO A 362 -20.93 -1.31 7.68
CA PRO A 362 -21.98 -0.73 8.49
C PRO A 362 -22.72 -1.73 9.39
N HIS A 363 -22.64 -3.01 9.09
CA HIS A 363 -23.51 -4.02 9.71
C HIS A 363 -22.77 -5.07 10.53
N TYR A 364 -21.46 -5.20 10.44
CA TYR A 364 -20.61 -6.18 11.15
C TYR A 364 -21.20 -7.60 11.18
N THR A 365 -21.74 -8.02 10.05
CA THR A 365 -22.45 -9.29 9.88
C THR A 365 -21.48 -10.48 9.76
N PHE A 366 -22.02 -11.69 9.71
CA PHE A 366 -21.25 -12.90 9.41
C PHE A 366 -20.47 -12.79 8.08
N THR A 367 -21.06 -12.17 7.06
CA THR A 367 -20.39 -11.89 5.78
C THR A 367 -19.15 -11.03 5.97
N TRP A 368 -19.19 -10.01 6.84
CA TRP A 368 -18.04 -9.20 7.18
C TRP A 368 -16.93 -10.02 7.87
N GLN A 369 -17.29 -10.94 8.78
CA GLN A 369 -16.32 -11.82 9.45
C GLN A 369 -15.60 -12.73 8.46
N LEU A 370 -16.34 -13.37 7.55
CA LEU A 370 -15.77 -14.20 6.48
C LEU A 370 -14.88 -13.40 5.53
N ALA A 371 -15.31 -12.19 5.16
CA ALA A 371 -14.54 -11.30 4.31
C ALA A 371 -13.23 -10.87 4.97
N SER A 372 -13.26 -10.49 6.25
CA SER A 372 -12.06 -10.17 7.03
C SER A 372 -11.12 -11.37 7.13
N LEU A 373 -11.66 -12.57 7.38
CA LEU A 373 -10.87 -13.78 7.43
C LEU A 373 -10.19 -14.07 6.08
N ALA A 374 -10.92 -13.97 4.96
CA ALA A 374 -10.37 -14.15 3.63
C ALA A 374 -9.23 -13.15 3.34
N LEU A 375 -9.44 -11.87 3.65
CA LEU A 375 -8.41 -10.84 3.51
C LEU A 375 -7.13 -11.20 4.28
N PHE A 376 -7.25 -11.41 5.59
CA PHE A 376 -6.08 -11.55 6.45
C PHE A 376 -5.39 -12.90 6.32
N VAL A 377 -6.13 -13.99 6.11
CA VAL A 377 -5.53 -15.31 5.86
C VAL A 377 -4.75 -15.30 4.54
N CYS A 378 -5.34 -14.81 3.44
CA CYS A 378 -4.66 -14.80 2.15
C CYS A 378 -3.45 -13.85 2.13
N ALA A 379 -3.57 -12.66 2.72
CA ALA A 379 -2.46 -11.72 2.82
C ALA A 379 -1.34 -12.26 3.72
N SER A 380 -1.66 -12.76 4.92
CA SER A 380 -0.68 -13.30 5.86
C SER A 380 0.00 -14.56 5.32
N ALA A 381 -0.75 -15.50 4.74
CA ALA A 381 -0.20 -16.71 4.15
C ALA A 381 0.78 -16.38 3.01
N SER A 382 0.43 -15.42 2.14
CA SER A 382 1.31 -14.96 1.07
C SER A 382 2.60 -14.34 1.63
N ILE A 383 2.49 -13.47 2.63
CA ILE A 383 3.64 -12.82 3.27
C ILE A 383 4.55 -13.84 3.94
N VAL A 384 4.00 -14.74 4.76
CA VAL A 384 4.77 -15.78 5.46
C VAL A 384 5.47 -16.71 4.47
N TRP A 385 4.74 -17.21 3.47
CA TRP A 385 5.30 -18.11 2.46
C TRP A 385 6.45 -17.45 1.67
N LEU A 386 6.27 -16.20 1.23
CA LEU A 386 7.31 -15.46 0.52
C LEU A 386 8.49 -15.13 1.42
N THR A 387 8.28 -14.86 2.71
CA THR A 387 9.37 -14.64 3.69
C THR A 387 10.20 -15.89 3.89
N LEU A 388 9.55 -17.05 4.09
CA LEU A 388 10.24 -18.33 4.22
C LEU A 388 11.06 -18.64 2.96
N ARG A 389 10.50 -18.36 1.79
CA ARG A 389 11.16 -18.57 0.51
C ARG A 389 12.34 -17.63 0.26
N ALA A 390 12.30 -16.43 0.79
CA ALA A 390 13.43 -15.50 0.74
C ALA A 390 14.56 -15.88 1.71
N GLY A 391 14.23 -16.55 2.81
CA GLY A 391 15.18 -17.00 3.81
C GLY A 391 15.85 -18.34 3.49
N ALA A 392 15.28 -19.13 2.56
CA ALA A 392 15.82 -20.41 2.11
C ALA A 392 16.85 -20.23 0.99
#